data_da49968632214b80ac6bf52d9ac3d826
#
_entry.id   da49968632214b80ac6bf52d9ac3d826
#
_cell.length_a   1.000
_cell.length_b   1.000
_cell.length_c   1.000
_cell.angle_alpha   90.00
_cell.angle_beta   90.00
_cell.angle_gamma   90.00
#
_symmetry.space_group_name_H-M   'P 1'
#
loop_
_entity.id
_entity.type
_entity.pdbx_description
1 polymer ?
#
loop_
_entity_poly.entity_id
_entity_poly.type
_entity_poly.pdbx_seq_one_letter_code
_entity_poly.pdbx_strand_id
1 'polypeptide(L)'
;MPASPFALLGDLLANSAGVLLLWLLAASSVLVWNWRWAVTSTVSLLLVTSSLLSALHSPLALVTASQWLAALLAGLLLWQAGSFSPIPTAPAGNWLIRLCGLGFLLAAWQAVSPSISLPLLTQAETDLLCWIGLCGLVLLSLSNAPVQTGSGLLLLTAPLQSLAALLAPASGAAVLVGMAQILLALACAGRALAQQLPPASPQPPHLSLPATQRPAPRW
;
A
#
# COMPACT_ATOMS: atom_id res chain seq x y z
N MET A 1 26.84 25.26 -11.71
CA MET A 1 26.67 23.80 -11.75
C MET A 1 25.22 23.54 -12.13
N PRO A 2 24.90 22.71 -13.11
CA PRO A 2 23.51 22.41 -13.45
C PRO A 2 22.87 21.76 -12.20
N ALA A 3 21.70 22.29 -11.79
CA ALA A 3 20.92 21.70 -10.72
C ALA A 3 20.65 20.24 -11.06
N SER A 4 20.88 19.31 -10.11
CA SER A 4 20.55 17.91 -10.36
C SER A 4 19.05 17.79 -10.66
N PRO A 5 18.61 16.90 -11.53
CA PRO A 5 17.19 16.73 -11.85
C PRO A 5 16.36 16.45 -10.57
N PHE A 6 16.97 15.92 -9.55
CA PHE A 6 16.36 15.70 -8.23
C PHE A 6 16.13 17.00 -7.45
N ALA A 7 17.02 18.00 -7.58
CA ALA A 7 16.81 19.31 -6.96
C ALA A 7 15.63 20.05 -7.60
N LEU A 8 15.52 20.02 -8.92
CA LEU A 8 14.38 20.58 -9.64
C LEU A 8 13.05 19.90 -9.27
N LEU A 9 13.07 18.59 -9.10
CA LEU A 9 11.90 17.83 -8.68
C LEU A 9 11.52 18.14 -7.22
N GLY A 10 12.52 18.31 -6.34
CA GLY A 10 12.35 18.75 -4.98
C GLY A 10 11.71 20.14 -4.90
N ASP A 11 12.20 21.10 -5.66
CA ASP A 11 11.68 22.47 -5.70
C ASP A 11 10.25 22.52 -6.25
N LEU A 12 9.94 21.74 -7.29
CA LEU A 12 8.58 21.62 -7.82
C LEU A 12 7.60 21.02 -6.83
N LEU A 13 8.03 20.00 -6.07
CA LEU A 13 7.20 19.30 -5.09
C LEU A 13 7.09 20.03 -3.76
N ALA A 14 8.08 20.83 -3.39
CA ALA A 14 8.04 21.71 -2.21
C ALA A 14 7.04 22.88 -2.38
N ASN A 15 6.60 23.14 -3.61
CA ASN A 15 5.56 24.13 -3.86
C ASN A 15 4.19 23.59 -3.39
N SER A 16 3.29 24.48 -2.98
CA SER A 16 1.92 24.15 -2.54
C SER A 16 1.17 23.26 -3.54
N ALA A 17 1.40 23.45 -4.85
CA ALA A 17 0.83 22.61 -5.90
C ALA A 17 1.33 21.15 -5.86
N GLY A 18 2.62 20.94 -5.58
CA GLY A 18 3.21 19.60 -5.47
C GLY A 18 2.67 18.82 -4.27
N VAL A 19 2.57 19.47 -3.12
CA VAL A 19 1.97 18.88 -1.91
C VAL A 19 0.51 18.51 -2.18
N LEU A 20 -0.26 19.39 -2.83
CA LEU A 20 -1.66 19.11 -3.16
C LEU A 20 -1.80 17.93 -4.14
N LEU A 21 -0.90 17.80 -5.12
CA LEU A 21 -0.86 16.64 -6.01
C LEU A 21 -0.62 15.34 -5.25
N LEU A 22 0.28 15.33 -4.25
CA LEU A 22 0.52 14.15 -3.42
C LEU A 22 -0.70 13.80 -2.56
N TRP A 23 -1.40 14.79 -2.03
CA TRP A 23 -2.66 14.60 -1.32
C TRP A 23 -3.72 13.95 -2.21
N LEU A 24 -3.89 14.47 -3.43
CA LEU A 24 -4.83 13.93 -4.41
C LEU A 24 -4.43 12.52 -4.87
N LEU A 25 -3.15 12.27 -5.05
CA LEU A 25 -2.64 10.94 -5.44
C LEU A 25 -2.91 9.91 -4.34
N ALA A 26 -2.70 10.28 -3.07
CA ALA A 26 -3.03 9.42 -1.93
C ALA A 26 -4.54 9.15 -1.84
N ALA A 27 -5.38 10.18 -1.98
CA ALA A 27 -6.83 10.03 -2.00
C ALA A 27 -7.30 9.15 -3.18
N SER A 28 -6.71 9.31 -4.36
CA SER A 28 -7.06 8.53 -5.55
C SER A 28 -6.75 7.04 -5.39
N SER A 29 -5.72 6.67 -4.63
CA SER A 29 -5.40 5.26 -4.34
C SER A 29 -6.54 4.57 -3.57
N VAL A 30 -7.29 5.32 -2.75
CA VAL A 30 -8.44 4.83 -1.99
C VAL A 30 -9.71 4.80 -2.85
N LEU A 31 -9.93 5.84 -3.67
CA LEU A 31 -11.17 5.99 -4.44
C LEU A 31 -11.26 5.03 -5.62
N VAL A 32 -10.14 4.82 -6.32
CA VAL A 32 -10.12 4.00 -7.53
C VAL A 32 -10.06 2.52 -7.17
N TRP A 33 -11.08 1.77 -7.59
CA TRP A 33 -11.16 0.32 -7.33
C TRP A 33 -10.11 -0.52 -8.05
N ASN A 34 -9.49 0.02 -9.09
CA ASN A 34 -8.55 -0.72 -9.92
C ASN A 34 -7.26 -1.01 -9.14
N TRP A 35 -6.95 -2.28 -8.93
CA TRP A 35 -5.75 -2.72 -8.23
C TRP A 35 -4.45 -2.18 -8.88
N ARG A 36 -4.43 -2.07 -10.22
CA ARG A 36 -3.27 -1.51 -10.95
C ARG A 36 -3.02 -0.07 -10.55
N TRP A 37 -4.11 0.72 -10.45
CA TRP A 37 -4.03 2.10 -10.01
C TRP A 37 -3.57 2.18 -8.55
N ALA A 38 -4.12 1.35 -7.67
CA ALA A 38 -3.73 1.31 -6.25
C ALA A 38 -2.23 1.01 -6.09
N VAL A 39 -1.69 0.03 -6.82
CA VAL A 39 -0.25 -0.30 -6.77
C VAL A 39 0.60 0.82 -7.36
N THR A 40 0.27 1.33 -8.56
CA THR A 40 1.07 2.39 -9.21
C THR A 40 1.05 3.67 -8.41
N SER A 41 -0.10 4.11 -7.91
CA SER A 41 -0.21 5.32 -7.08
C SER A 41 0.55 5.18 -5.77
N THR A 42 0.50 4.00 -5.11
CA THR A 42 1.26 3.72 -3.89
C THR A 42 2.76 3.79 -4.14
N VAL A 43 3.26 3.11 -5.17
CA VAL A 43 4.69 3.14 -5.51
C VAL A 43 5.14 4.56 -5.86
N SER A 44 4.36 5.28 -6.66
CA SER A 44 4.66 6.67 -7.02
C SER A 44 4.72 7.57 -5.78
N LEU A 45 3.75 7.42 -4.86
CA LEU A 45 3.76 8.15 -3.58
C LEU A 45 5.00 7.86 -2.76
N LEU A 46 5.38 6.59 -2.60
CA LEU A 46 6.58 6.21 -1.85
C LEU A 46 7.85 6.81 -2.46
N LEU A 47 8.00 6.73 -3.79
CA LEU A 47 9.16 7.27 -4.49
C LEU A 47 9.21 8.80 -4.40
N VAL A 48 8.09 9.47 -4.64
CA VAL A 48 8.04 10.93 -4.64
C VAL A 48 8.20 11.48 -3.22
N THR A 49 7.56 10.88 -2.22
CA THR A 49 7.68 11.32 -0.82
C THR A 49 9.11 11.12 -0.30
N SER A 50 9.75 9.99 -0.61
CA SER A 50 11.15 9.76 -0.22
C SER A 50 12.11 10.72 -0.93
N SER A 51 11.84 11.07 -2.20
CA SER A 51 12.62 12.06 -2.96
C SER A 51 12.46 13.46 -2.38
N LEU A 52 11.23 13.86 -2.04
CA LEU A 52 10.94 15.15 -1.42
C LEU A 52 11.69 15.31 -0.09
N LEU A 53 11.56 14.33 0.80
CA LEU A 53 12.24 14.34 2.08
C LEU A 53 13.76 14.30 1.94
N SER A 54 14.27 13.58 0.95
CA SER A 54 15.71 13.55 0.64
C SER A 54 16.21 14.90 0.15
N ALA A 55 15.43 15.63 -0.63
CA ALA A 55 15.79 16.97 -1.10
C ALA A 55 15.79 18.01 0.03
N LEU A 56 14.83 17.91 0.96
CA LEU A 56 14.67 18.89 2.05
C LEU A 56 15.61 18.63 3.22
N HIS A 57 15.84 17.38 3.59
CA HIS A 57 16.58 17.00 4.81
C HIS A 57 17.91 16.31 4.52
N SER A 58 18.30 16.14 3.24
CA SER A 58 19.58 15.54 2.80
C SER A 58 20.00 14.29 3.63
N PRO A 59 19.16 13.28 3.78
CA PRO A 59 19.53 12.04 4.43
C PRO A 59 20.63 11.33 3.65
N LEU A 60 21.28 10.35 4.28
CA LEU A 60 22.31 9.54 3.62
C LEU A 60 21.76 8.94 2.30
N ALA A 61 22.48 9.09 1.20
CA ALA A 61 22.07 8.60 -0.12
C ALA A 61 21.73 7.10 -0.11
N LEU A 62 22.40 6.32 0.74
CA LEU A 62 22.12 4.90 0.95
C LEU A 62 20.71 4.65 1.51
N VAL A 63 20.24 5.49 2.43
CA VAL A 63 18.91 5.38 3.03
C VAL A 63 17.85 5.66 1.98
N THR A 64 17.99 6.70 1.18
CA THR A 64 17.07 7.03 0.09
C THR A 64 17.05 5.93 -0.97
N ALA A 65 18.22 5.40 -1.35
CA ALA A 65 18.31 4.29 -2.29
C ALA A 65 17.61 3.02 -1.76
N SER A 66 17.75 2.72 -0.46
CA SER A 66 17.07 1.57 0.15
C SER A 66 15.55 1.75 0.18
N GLN A 67 15.06 2.96 0.40
CA GLN A 67 13.62 3.27 0.34
C GLN A 67 13.04 3.08 -1.06
N TRP A 68 13.76 3.54 -2.08
CA TRP A 68 13.35 3.34 -3.47
C TRP A 68 13.34 1.88 -3.85
N LEU A 69 14.40 1.14 -3.47
CA LEU A 69 14.49 -0.29 -3.74
C LEU A 69 13.31 -1.05 -3.06
N ALA A 70 13.02 -0.74 -1.80
CA ALA A 70 11.91 -1.35 -1.08
C ALA A 70 10.56 -1.04 -1.76
N ALA A 71 10.31 0.21 -2.16
CA ALA A 71 9.09 0.61 -2.85
C ALA A 71 8.91 -0.10 -4.20
N LEU A 72 9.99 -0.18 -5.00
CA LEU A 72 9.96 -0.84 -6.30
C LEU A 72 9.76 -2.35 -6.18
N LEU A 73 10.48 -3.02 -5.27
CA LEU A 73 10.35 -4.46 -5.06
C LEU A 73 8.97 -4.82 -4.51
N ALA A 74 8.49 -4.09 -3.50
CA ALA A 74 7.15 -4.32 -2.95
C ALA A 74 6.07 -4.07 -4.01
N GLY A 75 6.20 -3.02 -4.81
CA GLY A 75 5.29 -2.72 -5.92
C GLY A 75 5.30 -3.80 -6.99
N LEU A 76 6.49 -4.30 -7.37
CA LEU A 76 6.62 -5.38 -8.36
C LEU A 76 5.95 -6.68 -7.87
N LEU A 77 6.15 -7.05 -6.60
CA LEU A 77 5.51 -8.22 -6.00
C LEU A 77 3.99 -8.12 -6.02
N LEU A 78 3.45 -6.97 -5.61
CA LEU A 78 2.00 -6.72 -5.64
C LEU A 78 1.45 -6.65 -7.07
N TRP A 79 2.22 -6.08 -8.01
CA TRP A 79 1.84 -6.05 -9.42
C TRP A 79 1.73 -7.45 -10.02
N GLN A 80 2.72 -8.29 -9.79
CA GLN A 80 2.70 -9.68 -10.25
C GLN A 80 1.52 -10.45 -9.63
N ALA A 81 1.32 -10.33 -8.31
CA ALA A 81 0.21 -10.97 -7.63
C ALA A 81 -1.15 -10.53 -8.18
N GLY A 82 -1.30 -9.23 -8.46
CA GLY A 82 -2.53 -8.67 -9.02
C GLY A 82 -2.80 -9.12 -10.46
N SER A 83 -1.76 -9.34 -11.27
CA SER A 83 -1.92 -9.79 -12.66
C SER A 83 -2.52 -11.20 -12.77
N PHE A 84 -2.33 -12.00 -11.76
CA PHE A 84 -2.90 -13.35 -11.68
C PHE A 84 -4.28 -13.38 -10.99
N SER A 85 -4.67 -12.33 -10.26
CA SER A 85 -5.93 -12.32 -9.53
C SER A 85 -7.10 -12.01 -10.46
N PRO A 86 -8.25 -12.74 -10.37
CA PRO A 86 -9.45 -12.38 -11.10
C PRO A 86 -9.87 -10.96 -10.70
N ILE A 87 -10.26 -10.16 -11.69
CA ILE A 87 -10.70 -8.77 -11.47
C ILE A 87 -11.95 -8.80 -10.60
N PRO A 88 -11.90 -8.36 -9.34
CA PRO A 88 -13.11 -8.33 -8.53
C PRO A 88 -14.06 -7.30 -9.13
N THR A 89 -15.26 -7.73 -9.46
CA THR A 89 -16.35 -6.82 -9.84
C THR A 89 -16.75 -6.00 -8.63
N ALA A 90 -16.43 -4.71 -8.64
CA ALA A 90 -16.83 -3.82 -7.55
C ALA A 90 -18.35 -3.69 -7.53
N PRO A 91 -19.02 -3.91 -6.38
CA PRO A 91 -20.42 -3.58 -6.25
C PRO A 91 -20.61 -2.06 -6.44
N ALA A 92 -21.64 -1.68 -7.19
CA ALA A 92 -21.89 -0.30 -7.65
C ALA A 92 -21.95 0.77 -6.52
N GLY A 93 -22.20 0.37 -5.26
CA GLY A 93 -22.26 1.28 -4.11
C GLY A 93 -20.95 1.54 -3.38
N ASN A 94 -19.88 0.83 -3.74
CA ASN A 94 -18.64 0.85 -2.92
C ASN A 94 -17.84 2.16 -3.01
N TRP A 95 -18.00 2.93 -4.10
CA TRP A 95 -17.32 4.22 -4.25
C TRP A 95 -17.86 5.28 -3.28
N LEU A 96 -19.16 5.27 -2.98
CA LEU A 96 -19.77 6.18 -2.00
C LEU A 96 -19.22 5.95 -0.59
N ILE A 97 -19.10 4.68 -0.18
CA ILE A 97 -18.54 4.32 1.12
C ILE A 97 -17.10 4.81 1.23
N ARG A 98 -16.31 4.67 0.17
CA ARG A 98 -14.94 5.15 0.12
C ARG A 98 -14.83 6.67 0.16
N LEU A 99 -15.72 7.34 -0.59
CA LEU A 99 -15.80 8.80 -0.58
C LEU A 99 -16.21 9.32 0.81
N CYS A 100 -17.23 8.73 1.43
CA CYS A 100 -17.65 9.07 2.78
C CYS A 100 -16.53 8.79 3.80
N GLY A 101 -15.84 7.66 3.68
CA GLY A 101 -14.69 7.33 4.52
C GLY A 101 -13.57 8.35 4.41
N LEU A 102 -13.21 8.77 3.19
CA LEU A 102 -12.23 9.83 2.95
C LEU A 102 -12.70 11.18 3.46
N GLY A 103 -13.97 11.55 3.25
CA GLY A 103 -14.54 12.80 3.74
C GLY A 103 -14.53 12.87 5.26
N PHE A 104 -14.93 11.78 5.93
CA PHE A 104 -14.85 11.67 7.39
C PHE A 104 -13.40 11.77 7.89
N LEU A 105 -12.48 11.09 7.21
CA LEU A 105 -11.07 11.13 7.56
C LEU A 105 -10.48 12.52 7.41
N LEU A 106 -10.82 13.23 6.33
CA LEU A 106 -10.38 14.62 6.10
C LEU A 106 -10.90 15.53 7.20
N ALA A 107 -12.18 15.41 7.56
CA ALA A 107 -12.77 16.19 8.64
C ALA A 107 -12.12 15.92 9.99
N ALA A 108 -11.90 14.63 10.31
CA ALA A 108 -11.21 14.23 11.54
C ALA A 108 -9.75 14.74 11.57
N TRP A 109 -9.04 14.64 10.43
CA TRP A 109 -7.69 15.16 10.34
C TRP A 109 -7.62 16.66 10.54
N GLN A 110 -8.49 17.43 9.93
CA GLN A 110 -8.56 18.90 10.09
C GLN A 110 -8.76 19.31 11.56
N ALA A 111 -9.49 18.51 12.34
CA ALA A 111 -9.68 18.77 13.76
C ALA A 111 -8.44 18.44 14.61
N VAL A 112 -7.64 17.47 14.22
CA VAL A 112 -6.51 16.95 15.02
C VAL A 112 -5.17 17.51 14.57
N SER A 113 -4.98 17.81 13.28
CA SER A 113 -3.73 18.27 12.68
C SER A 113 -3.05 19.42 13.42
N PRO A 114 -3.77 20.49 13.89
CA PRO A 114 -3.12 21.60 14.58
C PRO A 114 -2.43 21.21 15.90
N SER A 115 -2.80 20.08 16.49
CA SER A 115 -2.24 19.61 17.77
C SER A 115 -1.03 18.69 17.59
N ILE A 116 -0.74 18.24 16.37
CA ILE A 116 0.36 17.32 16.07
C ILE A 116 1.50 18.11 15.41
N SER A 117 2.62 18.19 16.09
CA SER A 117 3.87 18.73 15.54
C SER A 117 4.97 17.69 15.72
N LEU A 118 5.61 17.29 14.64
CA LEU A 118 6.73 16.37 14.70
C LEU A 118 8.04 17.16 14.70
N PRO A 119 9.01 16.82 15.58
CA PRO A 119 10.31 17.46 15.57
C PRO A 119 10.97 17.21 14.20
N LEU A 120 11.73 18.19 13.72
CA LEU A 120 12.46 18.17 12.44
C LEU A 120 11.61 18.27 11.17
N LEU A 121 10.28 18.24 11.25
CA LEU A 121 9.39 18.34 10.11
C LEU A 121 8.59 19.65 10.14
N THR A 122 8.34 20.22 8.98
CA THR A 122 7.39 21.32 8.85
C THR A 122 5.96 20.79 9.03
N GLN A 123 5.04 21.67 9.36
CA GLN A 123 3.64 21.27 9.51
C GLN A 123 3.08 20.64 8.23
N ALA A 124 3.44 21.18 7.06
CA ALA A 124 3.01 20.65 5.77
C ALA A 124 3.52 19.23 5.50
N GLU A 125 4.76 18.92 5.90
CA GLU A 125 5.34 17.57 5.78
C GLU A 125 4.68 16.60 6.75
N THR A 126 4.45 17.06 7.99
CA THR A 126 3.73 16.27 9.01
C THR A 126 2.33 15.92 8.51
N ASP A 127 1.59 16.91 8.00
CA ASP A 127 0.25 16.73 7.46
C ASP A 127 0.24 15.76 6.28
N LEU A 128 1.20 15.87 5.37
CA LEU A 128 1.33 14.97 4.22
C LEU A 128 1.59 13.52 4.65
N LEU A 129 2.56 13.31 5.54
CA LEU A 129 2.89 11.96 6.02
C LEU A 129 1.73 11.31 6.77
N CYS A 130 1.07 12.06 7.65
CA CYS A 130 -0.10 11.58 8.36
C CYS A 130 -1.26 11.28 7.40
N TRP A 131 -1.50 12.13 6.41
CA TRP A 131 -2.52 11.90 5.39
C TRP A 131 -2.27 10.62 4.60
N ILE A 132 -1.03 10.37 4.16
CA ILE A 132 -0.65 9.13 3.47
C ILE A 132 -0.95 7.90 4.35
N GLY A 133 -0.54 7.95 5.62
CA GLY A 133 -0.80 6.87 6.57
C GLY A 133 -2.28 6.61 6.81
N LEU A 134 -3.06 7.68 6.93
CA LEU A 134 -4.51 7.62 7.12
C LEU A 134 -5.22 7.06 5.87
N CYS A 135 -4.81 7.46 4.67
CA CYS A 135 -5.30 6.85 3.42
C CYS A 135 -4.99 5.34 3.39
N GLY A 136 -3.80 4.93 3.84
CA GLY A 136 -3.44 3.52 4.00
C GLY A 136 -4.39 2.78 4.95
N LEU A 137 -4.75 3.37 6.08
CA LEU A 137 -5.67 2.80 7.06
C LEU A 137 -7.09 2.64 6.50
N VAL A 138 -7.59 3.65 5.79
CA VAL A 138 -8.90 3.56 5.09
C VAL A 138 -8.87 2.48 4.01
N LEU A 139 -7.79 2.42 3.23
CA LEU A 139 -7.65 1.38 2.21
C LEU A 139 -7.65 -0.02 2.82
N LEU A 140 -6.97 -0.22 3.95
CA LEU A 140 -6.99 -1.48 4.71
C LEU A 140 -8.38 -1.85 5.21
N SER A 141 -9.11 -0.87 5.76
CA SER A 141 -10.45 -1.08 6.33
C SER A 141 -11.50 -1.43 5.26
N LEU A 142 -11.32 -0.92 4.04
CA LEU A 142 -12.30 -1.07 2.96
C LEU A 142 -11.91 -2.13 1.93
N SER A 143 -10.70 -2.72 2.03
CA SER A 143 -10.22 -3.69 1.05
C SER A 143 -10.44 -5.12 1.49
N ASN A 144 -11.00 -5.94 0.60
CA ASN A 144 -11.10 -7.39 0.76
C ASN A 144 -10.09 -8.14 -0.14
N ALA A 145 -9.46 -7.42 -1.09
CA ALA A 145 -8.50 -8.00 -2.02
C ALA A 145 -7.07 -7.94 -1.44
N PRO A 146 -6.30 -9.04 -1.42
CA PRO A 146 -4.95 -9.07 -0.84
C PRO A 146 -4.00 -8.01 -1.41
N VAL A 147 -4.10 -7.70 -2.71
CA VAL A 147 -3.27 -6.69 -3.36
C VAL A 147 -3.58 -5.28 -2.86
N GLN A 148 -4.87 -4.95 -2.68
CA GLN A 148 -5.26 -3.65 -2.10
C GLN A 148 -4.88 -3.55 -0.62
N THR A 149 -5.01 -4.67 0.12
CA THR A 149 -4.52 -4.75 1.50
C THR A 149 -3.01 -4.50 1.56
N GLY A 150 -2.24 -5.10 0.65
CA GLY A 150 -0.80 -4.85 0.53
C GLY A 150 -0.48 -3.39 0.25
N SER A 151 -1.19 -2.75 -0.70
CA SER A 151 -1.02 -1.32 -0.99
C SER A 151 -1.36 -0.45 0.24
N GLY A 152 -2.43 -0.78 0.97
CA GLY A 152 -2.80 -0.08 2.21
C GLY A 152 -1.73 -0.20 3.30
N LEU A 153 -1.15 -1.40 3.48
CA LEU A 153 -0.03 -1.62 4.42
C LEU A 153 1.21 -0.83 4.03
N LEU A 154 1.55 -0.76 2.74
CA LEU A 154 2.67 0.04 2.25
C LEU A 154 2.45 1.53 2.53
N LEU A 155 1.25 2.07 2.27
CA LEU A 155 0.91 3.46 2.59
C LEU A 155 0.95 3.74 4.09
N LEU A 156 0.50 2.80 4.92
CA LEU A 156 0.53 2.94 6.38
C LEU A 156 1.96 2.94 6.93
N THR A 157 2.85 2.15 6.35
CA THR A 157 4.26 2.06 6.78
C THR A 157 5.16 3.14 6.19
N ALA A 158 4.71 3.85 5.15
CA ALA A 158 5.46 4.93 4.51
C ALA A 158 5.86 6.07 5.48
N PRO A 159 4.96 6.62 6.31
CA PRO A 159 5.31 7.61 7.31
C PRO A 159 6.35 7.10 8.31
N LEU A 160 6.23 5.84 8.75
CA LEU A 160 7.16 5.23 9.70
C LEU A 160 8.57 5.12 9.11
N GLN A 161 8.67 4.72 7.83
CA GLN A 161 9.95 4.64 7.13
C GLN A 161 10.59 6.03 6.99
N SER A 162 9.79 7.03 6.63
CA SER A 162 10.25 8.42 6.50
C SER A 162 10.73 8.98 7.83
N LEU A 163 9.97 8.77 8.91
CA LEU A 163 10.37 9.20 10.25
C LEU A 163 11.62 8.46 10.74
N ALA A 164 11.73 7.15 10.50
CA ALA A 164 12.92 6.39 10.84
C ALA A 164 14.17 6.90 10.11
N ALA A 165 14.03 7.31 8.85
CA ALA A 165 15.12 7.89 8.06
C ALA A 165 15.61 9.25 8.61
N LEU A 166 14.69 10.07 9.12
CA LEU A 166 14.98 11.40 9.63
C LEU A 166 15.49 11.37 11.08
N LEU A 167 14.82 10.60 11.95
CA LEU A 167 15.15 10.58 13.38
C LEU A 167 16.37 9.73 13.71
N ALA A 168 16.63 8.70 12.94
CA ALA A 168 17.70 7.75 13.23
C ALA A 168 18.45 7.32 11.95
N PRO A 169 19.05 8.25 11.20
CA PRO A 169 19.68 7.95 9.91
C PRO A 169 20.85 6.96 10.02
N ALA A 170 21.56 6.96 11.15
CA ALA A 170 22.70 6.06 11.38
C ALA A 170 22.29 4.66 11.92
N SER A 171 21.06 4.47 12.37
CA SER A 171 20.61 3.23 13.04
C SER A 171 20.22 2.10 12.11
N GLY A 172 20.11 2.34 10.80
CA GLY A 172 19.55 1.37 9.85
C GLY A 172 18.03 1.12 10.02
N ALA A 173 17.36 1.84 10.90
CA ALA A 173 15.93 1.65 11.17
C ALA A 173 15.07 1.80 9.90
N ALA A 174 15.38 2.77 9.04
CA ALA A 174 14.68 2.95 7.77
C ALA A 174 14.84 1.75 6.83
N VAL A 175 16.00 1.09 6.85
CA VAL A 175 16.27 -0.12 6.08
C VAL A 175 15.43 -1.29 6.62
N LEU A 176 15.35 -1.44 7.95
CA LEU A 176 14.52 -2.47 8.58
C LEU A 176 13.03 -2.28 8.24
N VAL A 177 12.53 -1.05 8.27
CA VAL A 177 11.15 -0.77 7.85
C VAL A 177 10.97 -1.09 6.36
N GLY A 178 11.92 -0.76 5.50
CA GLY A 178 11.89 -1.13 4.08
C GLY A 178 11.87 -2.65 3.87
N MET A 179 12.65 -3.42 4.62
CA MET A 179 12.60 -4.88 4.60
C MET A 179 11.23 -5.41 5.07
N ALA A 180 10.66 -4.83 6.11
CA ALA A 180 9.31 -5.18 6.57
C ALA A 180 8.26 -4.91 5.49
N GLN A 181 8.36 -3.82 4.72
CA GLN A 181 7.49 -3.53 3.59
C GLN A 181 7.56 -4.62 2.50
N ILE A 182 8.77 -5.07 2.16
CA ILE A 182 8.97 -6.16 1.19
C ILE A 182 8.33 -7.45 1.70
N LEU A 183 8.53 -7.80 2.98
CA LEU A 183 7.93 -9.00 3.59
C LEU A 183 6.41 -8.92 3.63
N LEU A 184 5.84 -7.77 3.96
CA LEU A 184 4.40 -7.53 3.91
C LEU A 184 3.84 -7.69 2.49
N ALA A 185 4.51 -7.12 1.50
CA ALA A 185 4.13 -7.27 0.09
C ALA A 185 4.20 -8.73 -0.35
N LEU A 186 5.25 -9.47 0.05
CA LEU A 186 5.42 -10.89 -0.24
C LEU A 186 4.31 -11.73 0.42
N ALA A 187 3.95 -11.46 1.67
CA ALA A 187 2.87 -12.15 2.36
C ALA A 187 1.51 -11.90 1.68
N CYS A 188 1.23 -10.67 1.27
CA CYS A 188 0.01 -10.33 0.52
C CYS A 188 -0.01 -10.97 -0.86
N ALA A 189 1.13 -11.00 -1.56
CA ALA A 189 1.27 -11.67 -2.85
C ALA A 189 1.07 -13.19 -2.72
N GLY A 190 1.67 -13.82 -1.73
CA GLY A 190 1.48 -15.25 -1.43
C GLY A 190 0.03 -15.59 -1.12
N ARG A 191 -0.66 -14.74 -0.35
CA ARG A 191 -2.09 -14.90 -0.06
C ARG A 191 -2.96 -14.75 -1.32
N ALA A 192 -2.63 -13.81 -2.21
CA ALA A 192 -3.32 -13.65 -3.48
C ALA A 192 -3.18 -14.88 -4.37
N LEU A 193 -1.98 -15.46 -4.44
CA LEU A 193 -1.71 -16.70 -5.18
C LEU A 193 -2.41 -17.90 -4.54
N ALA A 194 -2.41 -18.02 -3.22
CA ALA A 194 -3.08 -19.12 -2.51
C ALA A 194 -4.60 -19.15 -2.75
N GLN A 195 -5.23 -17.98 -2.93
CA GLN A 195 -6.65 -17.89 -3.24
C GLN A 195 -7.01 -18.41 -4.65
N GLN A 196 -6.05 -18.59 -5.52
CA GLN A 196 -6.26 -19.10 -6.89
C GLN A 196 -6.14 -20.62 -6.99
N LEU A 197 -5.52 -21.25 -6.00
CA LEU A 197 -5.45 -22.71 -5.97
C LEU A 197 -6.87 -23.24 -5.79
N PRO A 198 -7.33 -24.15 -6.68
CA PRO A 198 -8.61 -24.79 -6.50
C PRO A 198 -8.62 -25.42 -5.10
N PRO A 199 -9.74 -25.32 -4.36
CA PRO A 199 -9.85 -26.04 -3.09
C PRO A 199 -9.50 -27.49 -3.40
N ALA A 200 -8.56 -28.05 -2.61
CA ALA A 200 -8.20 -29.45 -2.76
C ALA A 200 -9.51 -30.21 -2.79
N SER A 201 -9.83 -30.81 -3.94
CA SER A 201 -11.07 -31.57 -4.11
C SER A 201 -11.10 -32.53 -2.93
N PRO A 202 -12.20 -32.55 -2.13
CA PRO A 202 -12.29 -33.55 -1.08
C PRO A 202 -12.06 -34.87 -1.78
N GLN A 203 -11.01 -35.57 -1.34
CA GLN A 203 -10.68 -36.89 -1.85
C GLN A 203 -11.99 -37.68 -1.92
N PRO A 204 -12.41 -38.20 -3.06
CA PRO A 204 -13.64 -38.94 -3.14
C PRO A 204 -13.59 -39.97 -2.00
N PRO A 205 -14.63 -40.06 -1.17
CA PRO A 205 -14.63 -41.03 -0.09
C PRO A 205 -14.31 -42.37 -0.72
N HIS A 206 -13.20 -42.93 -0.28
CA HIS A 206 -12.66 -44.20 -0.74
C HIS A 206 -13.79 -45.15 -1.01
N LEU A 207 -13.89 -45.56 -2.27
CA LEU A 207 -14.56 -46.79 -2.65
C LEU A 207 -15.90 -47.05 -1.90
N SER A 208 -16.96 -46.42 -2.35
CA SER A 208 -18.19 -47.16 -2.31
C SER A 208 -17.92 -48.45 -3.10
N LEU A 209 -17.61 -49.53 -2.38
CA LEU A 209 -17.60 -50.86 -2.89
C LEU A 209 -18.84 -51.00 -3.78
N PRO A 210 -18.70 -51.49 -5.00
CA PRO A 210 -19.84 -51.71 -5.86
C PRO A 210 -20.86 -52.48 -5.03
N ALA A 211 -22.07 -51.94 -4.94
CA ALA A 211 -23.15 -52.59 -4.25
C ALA A 211 -23.29 -53.96 -4.89
N THR A 212 -22.69 -54.96 -4.25
CA THR A 212 -22.83 -56.35 -4.62
C THR A 212 -24.31 -56.60 -4.82
N GLN A 213 -24.68 -56.93 -6.03
CA GLN A 213 -25.96 -57.40 -6.51
C GLN A 213 -26.70 -58.11 -5.39
N ARG A 214 -27.73 -57.44 -4.87
CA ARG A 214 -28.74 -58.13 -4.08
C ARG A 214 -29.42 -59.11 -5.03
N PRO A 215 -29.38 -60.39 -4.74
CA PRO A 215 -30.12 -61.35 -5.55
C PRO A 215 -31.62 -60.99 -5.44
N ALA A 216 -32.29 -60.92 -6.58
CA ALA A 216 -33.72 -60.66 -6.68
C ALA A 216 -34.50 -61.71 -5.87
N PRO A 217 -35.57 -61.32 -5.10
CA PRO A 217 -36.42 -62.27 -4.45
C PRO A 217 -37.12 -63.15 -5.48
N ARG A 218 -36.91 -64.45 -5.42
CA ARG A 218 -37.68 -65.43 -6.20
C ARG A 218 -39.02 -65.60 -5.47
N TRP A 219 -40.06 -65.25 -6.15
CA TRP A 219 -41.43 -65.65 -5.88
C TRP A 219 -41.73 -66.97 -6.55
#